data_0d4382a688cb523b7f463f4396efaad2
#
_entry.id   0d4382a688cb523b7f463f4396efaad2
#
_cell.length_a   1.000
_cell.length_b   1.000
_cell.length_c   1.000
_cell.angle_alpha   90.00
_cell.angle_beta   90.00
_cell.angle_gamma   90.00
#
_symmetry.space_group_name_H-M   'P 1'
#
loop_
_entity.id
_entity.type
_entity.pdbx_description
1 polymer ?
#
loop_
_entity_poly.entity_id
_entity_poly.type
_entity_poly.pdbx_seq_one_letter_code
_entity_poly.pdbx_strand_id
1 'polypeptide(L)'
;MKLICSLFITFLKIGAFTFGGGYAMIALLENEFVEKKKWLEKSEFLDMVAVAESTPGPVAINSATYIGYKIAGFAGAIMSTLAVCIPSFFVIYGISLFFDQFLSLRWVSCAFRGIQACVIYLILTAGLKMLKSIDKNTLNLTLLTLVMASMLCCSITAVSFSSVFYILICGAVGLVVFFLRKIRKGDGKTS
;
A
#
# COMPACT_ATOMS: atom_id res chain seq x y z
N MET A 1 5.51 22.99 -20.58
CA MET A 1 4.51 22.12 -21.26
C MET A 1 5.08 20.78 -21.74
N LYS A 2 6.19 20.73 -22.50
CA LYS A 2 6.80 19.49 -23.01
C LYS A 2 7.14 18.45 -21.90
N LEU A 3 7.63 18.91 -20.74
CA LEU A 3 8.02 18.05 -19.63
C LEU A 3 6.80 17.35 -18.98
N ILE A 4 5.75 18.10 -18.69
CA ILE A 4 4.52 17.58 -18.10
C ILE A 4 3.84 16.59 -19.06
N CYS A 5 3.82 16.87 -20.35
CA CYS A 5 3.29 15.96 -21.35
C CYS A 5 4.10 14.65 -21.45
N SER A 6 5.44 14.76 -21.41
CA SER A 6 6.32 13.58 -21.36
C SER A 6 6.10 12.74 -20.11
N LEU A 7 5.92 13.41 -18.96
CA LEU A 7 5.63 12.78 -17.67
C LEU A 7 4.29 12.06 -17.70
N PHE A 8 3.25 12.71 -18.21
CA PHE A 8 1.92 12.13 -18.40
C PHE A 8 1.95 10.86 -19.27
N ILE A 9 2.56 10.94 -20.46
CA ILE A 9 2.66 9.78 -21.36
C ILE A 9 3.45 8.63 -20.74
N THR A 10 4.49 8.95 -19.99
CA THR A 10 5.31 7.94 -19.31
C THR A 10 4.50 7.21 -18.25
N PHE A 11 3.80 7.93 -17.38
CA PHE A 11 2.96 7.31 -16.34
C PHE A 11 1.73 6.61 -16.91
N LEU A 12 1.17 7.10 -18.03
CA LEU A 12 0.11 6.41 -18.74
C LEU A 12 0.57 5.04 -19.26
N LYS A 13 1.77 4.97 -19.84
CA LYS A 13 2.37 3.70 -20.27
C LYS A 13 2.64 2.77 -19.08
N ILE A 14 3.21 3.30 -18.01
CA ILE A 14 3.48 2.51 -16.80
C ILE A 14 2.17 1.96 -16.23
N GLY A 15 1.12 2.78 -16.11
CA GLY A 15 -0.19 2.34 -15.64
C GLY A 15 -0.87 1.29 -16.52
N ALA A 16 -0.65 1.37 -17.85
CA ALA A 16 -1.23 0.42 -18.81
C ALA A 16 -0.52 -0.94 -18.85
N PHE A 17 0.79 -0.96 -18.65
CA PHE A 17 1.61 -2.16 -18.81
C PHE A 17 2.15 -2.77 -17.54
N THR A 18 1.87 -2.16 -16.36
CA THR A 18 2.29 -2.72 -15.09
C THR A 18 1.25 -3.72 -14.59
N PHE A 19 1.51 -4.98 -14.80
CA PHE A 19 0.76 -6.09 -14.23
C PHE A 19 1.56 -6.65 -13.05
N GLY A 20 1.02 -6.54 -11.84
CA GLY A 20 1.65 -7.08 -10.63
C GLY A 20 1.79 -6.08 -9.50
N GLY A 21 2.29 -6.55 -8.36
CA GLY A 21 2.40 -5.75 -7.14
C GLY A 21 3.58 -4.76 -7.13
N GLY A 22 3.67 -3.97 -6.06
CA GLY A 22 4.55 -2.82 -5.89
C GLY A 22 6.01 -2.99 -6.33
N TYR A 23 6.64 -4.13 -6.10
CA TYR A 23 8.05 -4.33 -6.46
C TYR A 23 8.32 -4.37 -7.97
N ALA A 24 7.42 -4.97 -8.76
CA ALA A 24 7.57 -4.98 -10.21
C ALA A 24 7.47 -3.56 -10.80
N MET A 25 6.59 -2.74 -10.23
CA MET A 25 6.46 -1.33 -10.62
C MET A 25 7.67 -0.50 -10.19
N ILE A 26 8.23 -0.73 -9.00
CA ILE A 26 9.44 -0.03 -8.53
C ILE A 26 10.58 -0.25 -9.52
N ALA A 27 10.80 -1.49 -9.98
CA ALA A 27 11.84 -1.78 -10.96
C ALA A 27 11.59 -1.07 -12.31
N LEU A 28 10.33 -0.97 -12.76
CA LEU A 28 9.99 -0.22 -13.98
C LEU A 28 10.21 1.27 -13.81
N LEU A 29 9.87 1.84 -12.66
CA LEU A 29 10.09 3.26 -12.36
C LEU A 29 11.59 3.57 -12.29
N GLU A 30 12.41 2.70 -11.66
CA GLU A 30 13.87 2.87 -11.62
C GLU A 30 14.45 2.91 -13.03
N ASN A 31 14.13 1.90 -13.84
CA ASN A 31 14.60 1.84 -15.23
C ASN A 31 14.19 3.08 -16.04
N GLU A 32 12.96 3.56 -15.90
CA GLU A 32 12.46 4.68 -16.70
C GLU A 32 12.99 6.03 -16.21
N PHE A 33 13.01 6.29 -14.90
CA PHE A 33 13.33 7.62 -14.35
C PHE A 33 14.80 7.81 -13.93
N VAL A 34 15.48 6.72 -13.54
CA VAL A 34 16.91 6.79 -13.18
C VAL A 34 17.78 6.45 -14.38
N GLU A 35 17.54 5.31 -15.05
CA GLU A 35 18.47 4.84 -16.07
C GLU A 35 18.22 5.49 -17.44
N LYS A 36 16.97 5.50 -17.93
CA LYS A 36 16.66 6.04 -19.27
C LYS A 36 16.56 7.54 -19.33
N LYS A 37 15.69 8.12 -18.51
CA LYS A 37 15.43 9.57 -18.54
C LYS A 37 16.41 10.38 -17.70
N LYS A 38 17.04 9.74 -16.71
CA LYS A 38 17.98 10.39 -15.78
C LYS A 38 17.38 11.64 -15.11
N TRP A 39 16.11 11.56 -14.77
CA TRP A 39 15.39 12.64 -14.09
C TRP A 39 15.52 12.57 -12.57
N LEU A 40 15.93 11.41 -12.04
CA LEU A 40 16.19 11.17 -10.63
C LEU A 40 17.55 10.50 -10.47
N GLU A 41 18.26 10.85 -9.40
CA GLU A 41 19.42 10.09 -8.94
C GLU A 41 18.97 8.81 -8.22
N LYS A 42 19.84 7.80 -8.17
CA LYS A 42 19.53 6.53 -7.52
C LYS A 42 19.21 6.67 -6.02
N SER A 43 19.94 7.51 -5.31
CA SER A 43 19.69 7.84 -3.91
C SER A 43 18.31 8.44 -3.70
N GLU A 44 17.94 9.42 -4.51
CA GLU A 44 16.64 10.08 -4.46
C GLU A 44 15.50 9.12 -4.80
N PHE A 45 15.75 8.18 -5.71
CA PHE A 45 14.78 7.14 -6.05
C PHE A 45 14.52 6.20 -4.87
N LEU A 46 15.56 5.81 -4.13
CA LEU A 46 15.41 4.99 -2.92
C LEU A 46 14.64 5.71 -1.82
N ASP A 47 14.90 7.00 -1.61
CA ASP A 47 14.14 7.84 -0.67
C ASP A 47 12.66 7.92 -1.07
N MET A 48 12.38 8.08 -2.37
CA MET A 48 11.02 8.07 -2.90
C MET A 48 10.32 6.73 -2.62
N VAL A 49 11.00 5.61 -2.82
CA VAL A 49 10.43 4.28 -2.54
C VAL A 49 10.08 4.16 -1.06
N ALA A 50 10.98 4.57 -0.15
CA ALA A 50 10.73 4.53 1.28
C ALA A 50 9.51 5.38 1.68
N VAL A 51 9.37 6.58 1.11
CA VAL A 51 8.21 7.45 1.33
C VAL A 51 6.94 6.84 0.75
N ALA A 52 6.99 6.29 -0.46
CA ALA A 52 5.84 5.70 -1.13
C ALA A 52 5.33 4.44 -0.40
N GLU A 53 6.22 3.63 0.18
CA GLU A 53 5.86 2.45 0.97
C GLU A 53 5.34 2.80 2.37
N SER A 54 5.84 3.88 2.98
CA SER A 54 5.37 4.34 4.29
C SER A 54 4.04 5.09 4.23
N THR A 55 3.66 5.58 3.05
CA THR A 55 2.41 6.33 2.84
C THR A 55 1.26 5.35 2.61
N PRO A 56 0.14 5.44 3.37
CA PRO A 56 -1.02 4.59 3.13
C PRO A 56 -1.58 4.76 1.71
N GLY A 57 -1.69 3.64 0.98
CA GLY A 57 -2.23 3.65 -0.39
C GLY A 57 -1.40 2.81 -1.36
N PRO A 58 -1.83 2.69 -2.62
CA PRO A 58 -1.08 1.97 -3.64
C PRO A 58 0.28 2.63 -3.91
N VAL A 59 1.37 1.88 -3.76
CA VAL A 59 2.74 2.35 -4.01
C VAL A 59 2.88 3.00 -5.38
N ALA A 60 2.18 2.47 -6.38
CA ALA A 60 2.10 3.02 -7.73
C ALA A 60 1.67 4.50 -7.77
N ILE A 61 0.59 4.80 -7.08
CA ILE A 61 -0.01 6.14 -7.03
C ILE A 61 0.87 7.08 -6.21
N ASN A 62 1.36 6.60 -5.06
CA ASN A 62 2.24 7.37 -4.19
C ASN A 62 3.54 7.74 -4.91
N SER A 63 4.16 6.78 -5.61
CA SER A 63 5.37 7.01 -6.42
C SER A 63 5.12 7.97 -7.57
N ALA A 64 3.99 7.83 -8.29
CA ALA A 64 3.64 8.73 -9.39
C ALA A 64 3.46 10.17 -8.89
N THR A 65 2.79 10.34 -7.76
CA THR A 65 2.58 11.64 -7.13
C THR A 65 3.90 12.27 -6.71
N TYR A 66 4.77 11.50 -6.05
CA TYR A 66 6.07 11.98 -5.59
C TYR A 66 6.98 12.38 -6.76
N ILE A 67 7.16 11.49 -7.73
CA ILE A 67 8.00 11.74 -8.91
C ILE A 67 7.46 12.95 -9.70
N GLY A 68 6.14 12.98 -9.89
CA GLY A 68 5.49 14.10 -10.58
C GLY A 68 5.70 15.43 -9.89
N TYR A 69 5.58 15.47 -8.55
CA TYR A 69 5.82 16.66 -7.77
C TYR A 69 7.28 17.11 -7.86
N LYS A 70 8.23 16.19 -7.76
CA LYS A 70 9.65 16.49 -7.82
C LYS A 70 10.08 17.05 -9.16
N ILE A 71 9.54 16.52 -10.25
CA ILE A 71 9.96 16.91 -11.62
C ILE A 71 9.26 18.18 -12.10
N ALA A 72 7.98 18.36 -11.80
CA ALA A 72 7.18 19.46 -12.36
C ALA A 72 6.23 20.12 -11.34
N GLY A 73 6.53 20.00 -10.05
CA GLY A 73 5.76 20.60 -8.97
C GLY A 73 4.33 20.06 -8.86
N PHE A 74 3.43 20.86 -8.33
CA PHE A 74 2.04 20.46 -8.07
C PHE A 74 1.29 20.00 -9.33
N ALA A 75 1.48 20.68 -10.45
CA ALA A 75 0.88 20.28 -11.73
C ALA A 75 1.42 18.91 -12.21
N GLY A 76 2.72 18.65 -12.00
CA GLY A 76 3.34 17.36 -12.29
C GLY A 76 2.74 16.24 -11.44
N ALA A 77 2.54 16.47 -10.15
CA ALA A 77 1.93 15.50 -9.24
C ALA A 77 0.52 15.10 -9.71
N ILE A 78 -0.33 16.07 -10.00
CA ILE A 78 -1.70 15.81 -10.47
C ILE A 78 -1.68 15.01 -11.78
N MET A 79 -0.90 15.48 -12.76
CA MET A 79 -0.87 14.85 -14.08
C MET A 79 -0.31 13.42 -14.05
N SER A 80 0.71 13.17 -13.25
CA SER A 80 1.28 11.82 -13.07
C SER A 80 0.30 10.86 -12.40
N THR A 81 -0.37 11.33 -11.33
CA THR A 81 -1.35 10.54 -10.60
C THR A 81 -2.55 10.20 -11.47
N LEU A 82 -3.09 11.17 -12.21
CA LEU A 82 -4.17 10.92 -13.16
C LEU A 82 -3.74 9.94 -14.25
N ALA A 83 -2.53 10.13 -14.80
CA ALA A 83 -2.03 9.30 -15.89
C ALA A 83 -1.91 7.82 -15.51
N VAL A 84 -1.43 7.51 -14.29
CA VAL A 84 -1.31 6.12 -13.83
C VAL A 84 -2.66 5.47 -13.55
N CYS A 85 -3.68 6.25 -13.16
CA CYS A 85 -5.03 5.76 -12.85
C CYS A 85 -5.89 5.55 -14.10
N ILE A 86 -5.71 6.35 -15.15
CA ILE A 86 -6.54 6.35 -16.37
C ILE A 86 -6.67 4.95 -16.99
N PRO A 87 -5.61 4.18 -17.28
CA PRO A 87 -5.75 2.89 -17.93
C PRO A 87 -6.57 1.91 -17.09
N SER A 88 -6.30 1.81 -15.80
CA SER A 88 -7.03 0.94 -14.89
C SER A 88 -8.50 1.33 -14.79
N PHE A 89 -8.78 2.63 -14.74
CA PHE A 89 -10.15 3.15 -14.71
C PHE A 89 -10.94 2.74 -15.98
N PHE A 90 -10.36 2.93 -17.16
CA PHE A 90 -11.05 2.58 -18.41
C PHE A 90 -11.26 1.07 -18.58
N VAL A 91 -10.30 0.24 -18.12
CA VAL A 91 -10.46 -1.23 -18.13
C VAL A 91 -11.60 -1.65 -17.22
N ILE A 92 -11.61 -1.16 -15.97
CA ILE A 92 -12.67 -1.49 -15.00
C ILE A 92 -14.02 -0.95 -15.46
N TYR A 93 -14.07 0.27 -15.99
CA TYR A 93 -15.29 0.87 -16.53
C TYR A 93 -15.83 0.07 -17.72
N GLY A 94 -14.97 -0.31 -18.67
CA GLY A 94 -15.36 -1.14 -19.80
C GLY A 94 -15.93 -2.50 -19.37
N ILE A 95 -15.29 -3.15 -18.37
CA ILE A 95 -15.80 -4.41 -17.81
C ILE A 95 -17.15 -4.19 -17.11
N SER A 96 -17.33 -3.08 -16.40
CA SER A 96 -18.56 -2.80 -15.63
C SER A 96 -19.79 -2.63 -16.53
N LEU A 97 -19.63 -2.13 -17.75
CA LEU A 97 -20.74 -1.95 -18.71
C LEU A 97 -21.34 -3.30 -19.15
N PHE A 98 -20.55 -4.37 -19.13
CA PHE A 98 -20.96 -5.71 -19.58
C PHE A 98 -20.79 -6.75 -18.46
N PHE A 99 -20.84 -6.30 -17.20
CA PHE A 99 -20.43 -7.11 -16.04
C PHE A 99 -21.25 -8.40 -15.91
N ASP A 100 -22.58 -8.32 -16.06
CA ASP A 100 -23.45 -9.48 -15.95
C ASP A 100 -23.21 -10.50 -17.08
N GLN A 101 -23.02 -10.02 -18.29
CA GLN A 101 -22.68 -10.86 -19.45
C GLN A 101 -21.28 -11.45 -19.29
N PHE A 102 -20.32 -10.69 -18.78
CA PHE A 102 -18.96 -11.13 -18.50
C PHE A 102 -18.91 -12.22 -17.46
N LEU A 103 -19.66 -12.08 -16.35
CA LEU A 103 -19.76 -13.09 -15.30
C LEU A 103 -20.55 -14.34 -15.71
N SER A 104 -21.47 -14.24 -16.67
CA SER A 104 -22.22 -15.40 -17.19
C SER A 104 -21.34 -16.38 -17.96
N LEU A 105 -20.18 -15.94 -18.44
CA LEU A 105 -19.20 -16.78 -19.09
C LEU A 105 -18.57 -17.74 -18.06
N ARG A 106 -18.80 -19.04 -18.26
CA ARG A 106 -18.31 -20.10 -17.35
C ARG A 106 -16.81 -20.00 -17.08
N TRP A 107 -16.01 -19.71 -18.09
CA TRP A 107 -14.57 -19.55 -17.97
C TRP A 107 -14.16 -18.39 -17.07
N VAL A 108 -14.86 -17.27 -17.20
CA VAL A 108 -14.64 -16.07 -16.37
C VAL A 108 -14.97 -16.38 -14.90
N SER A 109 -16.12 -16.97 -14.66
CA SER A 109 -16.53 -17.36 -13.29
C SER A 109 -15.52 -18.33 -12.64
N CYS A 110 -15.02 -19.32 -13.40
CA CYS A 110 -13.98 -20.23 -12.91
C CYS A 110 -12.66 -19.48 -12.64
N ALA A 111 -12.25 -18.55 -13.52
CA ALA A 111 -11.04 -17.74 -13.31
C ALA A 111 -11.14 -16.87 -12.05
N PHE A 112 -12.27 -16.20 -11.82
CA PHE A 112 -12.50 -15.42 -10.61
C PHE A 112 -12.44 -16.24 -9.34
N ARG A 113 -13.00 -17.48 -9.33
CA ARG A 113 -12.87 -18.39 -8.18
C ARG A 113 -11.42 -18.77 -7.91
N GLY A 114 -10.63 -19.01 -8.97
CA GLY A 114 -9.18 -19.25 -8.84
C GLY A 114 -8.44 -18.05 -8.26
N ILE A 115 -8.74 -16.85 -8.76
CA ILE A 115 -8.15 -15.59 -8.24
C ILE A 115 -8.51 -15.40 -6.76
N GLN A 116 -9.78 -15.61 -6.37
CA GLN A 116 -10.21 -15.50 -4.97
C GLN A 116 -9.42 -16.45 -4.06
N ALA A 117 -9.24 -17.71 -4.47
CA ALA A 117 -8.45 -18.67 -3.71
C ALA A 117 -6.98 -18.22 -3.55
N CYS A 118 -6.37 -17.71 -4.63
CA CYS A 118 -5.02 -17.16 -4.58
C CYS A 118 -4.91 -15.94 -3.66
N VAL A 119 -5.89 -15.03 -3.70
CA VAL A 119 -5.92 -13.84 -2.84
C VAL A 119 -6.03 -14.25 -1.36
N ILE A 120 -6.90 -15.19 -1.03
CA ILE A 120 -7.02 -15.73 0.34
C ILE A 120 -5.68 -16.30 0.81
N TYR A 121 -5.02 -17.10 -0.03
CA TYR A 121 -3.70 -17.66 0.28
C TYR A 121 -2.64 -16.57 0.50
N LEU A 122 -2.61 -15.54 -0.34
CA LEU A 122 -1.66 -14.43 -0.22
C LEU A 122 -1.88 -13.64 1.07
N ILE A 123 -3.13 -13.31 1.41
CA ILE A 123 -3.48 -12.59 2.64
C ILE A 123 -3.10 -13.43 3.86
N LEU A 124 -3.43 -14.72 3.86
CA LEU A 124 -3.07 -15.62 4.95
C LEU A 124 -1.55 -15.71 5.13
N THR A 125 -0.82 -15.89 4.03
CA THR A 125 0.65 -16.00 4.06
C THR A 125 1.28 -14.69 4.54
N ALA A 126 0.79 -13.54 4.11
CA ALA A 126 1.24 -12.23 4.58
C ALA A 126 0.99 -12.07 6.09
N GLY A 127 -0.21 -12.40 6.55
CA GLY A 127 -0.56 -12.37 7.97
C GLY A 127 0.33 -13.27 8.82
N LEU A 128 0.60 -14.49 8.36
CA LEU A 128 1.51 -15.42 9.05
C LEU A 128 2.95 -14.93 9.08
N LYS A 129 3.44 -14.31 7.99
CA LYS A 129 4.77 -13.68 7.98
C LYS A 129 4.86 -12.52 8.96
N MET A 130 3.87 -11.64 8.98
CA MET A 130 3.80 -10.54 9.94
C MET A 130 3.77 -11.06 11.38
N LEU A 131 2.98 -12.08 11.66
CA LEU A 131 2.90 -12.72 12.98
C LEU A 131 4.26 -13.29 13.43
N LYS A 132 5.03 -13.87 12.52
CA LYS A 132 6.38 -14.39 12.81
C LYS A 132 7.41 -13.29 13.05
N SER A 133 7.25 -12.11 12.46
CA SER A 133 8.17 -10.98 12.59
C SER A 133 7.93 -10.13 13.84
N ILE A 134 6.83 -10.33 14.55
CA ILE A 134 6.54 -9.62 15.80
C ILE A 134 7.49 -10.10 16.91
N ASP A 135 8.16 -9.15 17.56
CA ASP A 135 8.93 -9.43 18.75
C ASP A 135 8.04 -10.08 19.83
N LYS A 136 8.42 -11.29 20.25
CA LYS A 136 7.67 -12.12 21.21
C LYS A 136 7.75 -11.55 22.63
N ASN A 137 7.45 -10.28 22.78
CA ASN A 137 7.30 -9.66 24.08
C ASN A 137 5.88 -9.94 24.60
N THR A 138 5.74 -10.25 25.87
CA THR A 138 4.44 -10.55 26.51
C THR A 138 3.40 -9.47 26.23
N LEU A 139 3.78 -8.20 26.23
CA LEU A 139 2.91 -7.07 25.89
C LEU A 139 2.39 -7.12 24.44
N ASN A 140 3.29 -7.38 23.50
CA ASN A 140 2.91 -7.43 22.07
C ASN A 140 1.97 -8.62 21.80
N LEU A 141 2.25 -9.75 22.43
CA LEU A 141 1.42 -10.94 22.28
C LEU A 141 0.04 -10.76 22.92
N THR A 142 -0.03 -10.13 24.10
CA THR A 142 -1.30 -9.84 24.80
C THR A 142 -2.15 -8.84 23.99
N LEU A 143 -1.55 -7.76 23.49
CA LEU A 143 -2.25 -6.79 22.63
C LEU A 143 -2.76 -7.45 21.35
N LEU A 144 -1.93 -8.26 20.70
CA LEU A 144 -2.30 -8.96 19.47
C LEU A 144 -3.50 -9.90 19.71
N THR A 145 -3.44 -10.74 20.76
CA THR A 145 -4.53 -11.68 21.05
C THR A 145 -5.81 -10.96 21.44
N LEU A 146 -5.73 -9.86 22.18
CA LEU A 146 -6.89 -9.08 22.60
C LEU A 146 -7.55 -8.39 21.38
N VAL A 147 -6.76 -7.79 20.48
CA VAL A 147 -7.28 -7.18 19.24
C VAL A 147 -7.89 -8.22 18.33
N MET A 148 -7.22 -9.36 18.13
CA MET A 148 -7.75 -10.45 17.31
C MET A 148 -9.08 -10.99 17.87
N ALA A 149 -9.15 -11.22 19.19
CA ALA A 149 -10.37 -11.68 19.83
C ALA A 149 -11.51 -10.67 19.72
N SER A 150 -11.22 -9.37 19.91
CA SER A 150 -12.24 -8.32 19.78
C SER A 150 -12.73 -8.14 18.34
N MET A 151 -11.83 -8.23 17.34
CA MET A 151 -12.24 -8.19 15.93
C MET A 151 -13.10 -9.40 15.54
N LEU A 152 -12.76 -10.59 16.01
CA LEU A 152 -13.57 -11.78 15.78
C LEU A 152 -14.94 -11.66 16.45
N CYS A 153 -15.00 -11.16 17.69
CA CYS A 153 -16.26 -10.94 18.40
C CYS A 153 -17.15 -9.92 17.66
N CYS A 154 -16.58 -8.78 17.23
CA CYS A 154 -17.31 -7.78 16.44
C CYS A 154 -17.77 -8.33 15.09
N SER A 155 -16.98 -9.19 14.46
CA SER A 155 -17.36 -9.85 13.19
C SER A 155 -18.54 -10.80 13.37
N ILE A 156 -18.58 -11.56 14.47
CA ILE A 156 -19.68 -12.50 14.78
C ILE A 156 -20.96 -11.74 15.16
N THR A 157 -20.84 -10.62 15.91
CA THR A 157 -21.97 -9.80 16.33
C THR A 157 -22.46 -8.82 15.27
N ALA A 158 -21.87 -8.84 14.07
CA ALA A 158 -22.18 -7.94 12.95
C ALA A 158 -22.11 -6.43 13.32
N VAL A 159 -21.32 -6.07 14.35
CA VAL A 159 -21.08 -4.67 14.71
C VAL A 159 -19.95 -4.14 13.84
N SER A 160 -20.26 -3.14 13.01
CA SER A 160 -19.27 -2.47 12.16
C SER A 160 -18.40 -1.51 12.98
N PHE A 161 -17.36 -2.04 13.60
CA PHE A 161 -16.36 -1.22 14.28
C PHE A 161 -15.19 -0.91 13.33
N SER A 162 -14.90 0.37 13.13
CA SER A 162 -13.85 0.78 12.18
C SER A 162 -12.46 0.35 12.67
N SER A 163 -11.68 -0.28 11.81
CA SER A 163 -10.29 -0.69 12.08
C SER A 163 -9.38 0.48 12.52
N VAL A 164 -9.75 1.71 12.14
CA VAL A 164 -9.02 2.92 12.53
C VAL A 164 -8.99 3.11 14.04
N PHE A 165 -10.08 2.81 14.75
CA PHE A 165 -10.12 2.91 16.22
C PHE A 165 -9.17 1.92 16.89
N TYR A 166 -9.05 0.70 16.36
CA TYR A 166 -8.08 -0.28 16.88
C TYR A 166 -6.64 0.22 16.72
N ILE A 167 -6.31 0.81 15.57
CA ILE A 167 -4.97 1.37 15.32
C ILE A 167 -4.68 2.52 16.29
N LEU A 168 -5.63 3.44 16.51
CA LEU A 168 -5.47 4.57 17.42
C LEU A 168 -5.32 4.11 18.87
N ILE A 169 -6.15 3.17 19.33
CA ILE A 169 -6.08 2.64 20.70
C ILE A 169 -4.74 1.92 20.92
N CYS A 170 -4.34 1.04 20.01
CA CYS A 170 -3.06 0.31 20.13
C CYS A 170 -1.86 1.27 20.07
N GLY A 171 -1.92 2.31 19.22
CA GLY A 171 -0.92 3.34 19.13
C GLY A 171 -0.80 4.15 20.43
N ALA A 172 -1.93 4.56 21.02
CA ALA A 172 -1.96 5.26 22.31
C ALA A 172 -1.38 4.39 23.44
N VAL A 173 -1.79 3.13 23.53
CA VAL A 173 -1.25 2.18 24.52
C VAL A 173 0.27 2.01 24.34
N GLY A 174 0.74 1.87 23.10
CA GLY A 174 2.17 1.76 22.77
C GLY A 174 2.96 2.98 23.22
N LEU A 175 2.44 4.20 22.98
CA LEU A 175 3.05 5.44 23.44
C LEU A 175 3.11 5.53 24.95
N VAL A 176 2.02 5.24 25.65
CA VAL A 176 1.97 5.25 27.12
C VAL A 176 3.01 4.28 27.70
N VAL A 177 3.07 3.06 27.21
CA VAL A 177 4.05 2.06 27.65
C VAL A 177 5.48 2.53 27.36
N PHE A 178 5.73 3.16 26.21
CA PHE A 178 7.04 3.72 25.88
C PHE A 178 7.47 4.81 26.87
N PHE A 179 6.57 5.77 27.16
CA PHE A 179 6.84 6.84 28.13
C PHE A 179 7.07 6.30 29.55
N LEU A 180 6.26 5.36 30.00
CA LEU A 180 6.44 4.73 31.31
C LEU A 180 7.78 3.99 31.42
N ARG A 181 8.19 3.27 30.37
CA ARG A 181 9.50 2.61 30.34
C ARG A 181 10.66 3.60 30.31
N LYS A 182 10.49 4.74 29.62
CA LYS A 182 11.52 5.79 29.56
C LYS A 182 11.71 6.48 30.92
N ILE A 183 10.63 6.78 31.63
CA ILE A 183 10.67 7.36 32.99
C ILE A 183 11.35 6.36 33.95
N ARG A 184 10.95 5.09 33.91
CA ARG A 184 11.54 4.06 34.78
C ARG A 184 13.03 3.77 34.52
N LYS A 185 13.51 4.02 33.28
CA LYS A 185 14.94 3.90 32.93
C LYS A 185 15.73 5.16 33.29
N GLY A 186 15.07 6.31 33.46
CA GLY A 186 15.68 7.57 33.87
C GLY A 186 16.05 7.59 35.37
N ASP A 187 15.23 6.95 36.23
CA ASP A 187 15.48 6.88 37.68
C ASP A 187 16.57 5.88 38.09
N GLY A 188 17.05 5.03 37.18
CA GLY A 188 18.10 4.04 37.45
C GLY A 188 19.53 4.51 37.22
N LYS A 189 19.78 5.81 36.92
CA LYS A 189 21.11 6.36 36.66
C LYS A 189 21.61 7.36 37.72
N THR A 190 20.94 7.47 38.84
CA THR A 190 21.40 8.24 39.98
C THR A 190 21.45 7.35 41.23
N SER A 191 22.39 6.44 41.24
CA SER A 191 22.88 5.78 42.47
C SER A 191 24.29 5.26 42.23
#